data_259f0056faaf90836e8c2e0c940f477d
#
_entry.id   259f0056faaf90836e8c2e0c940f477d
#
_cell.length_a   1.000
_cell.length_b   1.000
_cell.length_c   1.000
_cell.angle_alpha   90.00
_cell.angle_beta   90.00
_cell.angle_gamma   90.00
#
_symmetry.space_group_name_H-M   'P 1'
#
loop_
_entity.id
_entity.type
_entity.pdbx_description
1 polymer ?
#
loop_
_entity_poly.entity_id
_entity_poly.type
_entity_poly.pdbx_seq_one_letter_code
_entity_poly.pdbx_strand_id
1 'polypeptide(L)'
;MLKQLYIKNFTLIDELNIQMHPGFSVITGETGAGKSIILGAIGLLLGNRADSKSIKAGRDRCVIEAHFDLSKYDMQQFFTDNDIDEDLSDTIIRRELTAAGKSRAFINDTPVSLTKMRELGEQLVDIHSQHQNLLLQKEDFQLNVVDIIAQDEKQRKNYEAAYNQYKQANQKLNALKAEIEKNRENEDFLRFQFKELDEAQLQNGEQEELEQEYEMLSHSEDIKTALYQADNHLSGDDGNIIERLKQTSEQLANIKDVYPEVTELLERIDSSYIELKDIAQEVNGLTDHVEFDPARLETINERLDKLNSLQQKFHVKDLGELIETYHQLKEQLSHIDHSDEDVEALEQEVTQLLEKAQKQAKELTAIRTKAAKKVEEEMKQRLIPLGIPNVRFSISLTEKPLCHDGGDKVSFLFSANKSTPLQPVTQVASGGEIARVMLSLKAMISGAVKLPTIIFDEIDTGVSGKIAEKMAQIMVEMGNHERQVLSITHLPQIAAMGSHHYKVSKEETDNGTISRMTELSQQERVQEIAQMLSGSDVSEAALANAKELLRI
;
A
#
# COMPACT_ATOMS: atom_id res chain seq x y z
N MET A 1 -30.27 -3.20 -7.24
CA MET A 1 -30.85 -3.36 -8.61
C MET A 1 -31.03 -2.01 -9.27
N LEU A 2 -30.76 -1.89 -10.56
CA LEU A 2 -30.96 -0.64 -11.32
C LEU A 2 -32.46 -0.34 -11.42
N LYS A 3 -32.91 0.79 -10.88
CA LYS A 3 -34.32 1.24 -10.89
C LYS A 3 -34.62 2.19 -12.05
N GLN A 4 -33.68 3.10 -12.31
CA GLN A 4 -33.85 4.14 -13.31
C GLN A 4 -32.54 4.48 -13.99
N LEU A 5 -32.58 4.75 -15.27
CA LEU A 5 -31.45 5.23 -16.06
C LEU A 5 -31.84 6.54 -16.73
N TYR A 6 -31.09 7.61 -16.41
CA TYR A 6 -31.24 8.91 -17.05
C TYR A 6 -29.99 9.25 -17.85
N ILE A 7 -30.17 9.63 -19.10
CA ILE A 7 -29.08 10.00 -20.01
C ILE A 7 -29.48 11.30 -20.72
N LYS A 8 -28.58 12.28 -20.73
CA LYS A 8 -28.78 13.55 -21.45
C LYS A 8 -27.56 13.94 -22.25
N ASN A 9 -27.79 14.28 -23.54
CA ASN A 9 -26.79 14.74 -24.51
C ASN A 9 -25.63 13.74 -24.71
N PHE A 10 -25.92 12.46 -24.80
CA PHE A 10 -24.93 11.42 -25.00
C PHE A 10 -25.03 10.79 -26.39
N THR A 11 -24.00 10.93 -27.20
CA THR A 11 -23.96 10.46 -28.60
C THR A 11 -25.20 10.80 -29.40
N LEU A 12 -26.09 9.84 -29.73
CA LEU A 12 -27.35 10.02 -30.44
C LEU A 12 -28.54 10.23 -29.49
N ILE A 13 -28.35 10.19 -28.17
CA ILE A 13 -29.43 10.39 -27.19
C ILE A 13 -29.49 11.86 -26.79
N ASP A 14 -30.64 12.53 -27.06
CA ASP A 14 -30.89 13.85 -26.51
C ASP A 14 -31.24 13.79 -25.04
N GLU A 15 -32.29 13.04 -24.72
CA GLU A 15 -32.75 12.80 -23.36
C GLU A 15 -33.46 11.46 -23.30
N LEU A 16 -33.07 10.65 -22.32
CA LEU A 16 -33.66 9.36 -22.01
C LEU A 16 -33.90 9.29 -20.51
N ASN A 17 -35.11 8.94 -20.13
CA ASN A 17 -35.46 8.62 -18.75
C ASN A 17 -36.29 7.35 -18.74
N ILE A 18 -35.72 6.24 -18.30
CA ILE A 18 -36.36 4.93 -18.37
C ILE A 18 -36.34 4.24 -17.00
N GLN A 19 -37.48 3.67 -16.62
CA GLN A 19 -37.60 2.82 -15.46
C GLN A 19 -37.16 1.39 -15.82
N MET A 20 -36.42 0.76 -14.92
CA MET A 20 -35.96 -0.62 -15.03
C MET A 20 -36.63 -1.46 -13.96
N HIS A 21 -36.97 -2.69 -14.29
CA HIS A 21 -37.69 -3.58 -13.39
C HIS A 21 -36.85 -4.75 -12.95
N PRO A 22 -37.11 -5.35 -11.77
CA PRO A 22 -36.48 -6.59 -11.34
C PRO A 22 -36.86 -7.77 -12.25
N GLY A 23 -36.10 -8.86 -12.15
CA GLY A 23 -36.32 -10.05 -12.96
C GLY A 23 -35.61 -10.00 -14.31
N PHE A 24 -36.14 -10.70 -15.31
CA PHE A 24 -35.53 -10.81 -16.63
C PHE A 24 -36.16 -9.81 -17.60
N SER A 25 -35.42 -8.83 -18.05
CA SER A 25 -35.81 -7.82 -19.04
C SER A 25 -35.00 -7.97 -20.33
N VAL A 26 -35.62 -7.64 -21.46
CA VAL A 26 -34.97 -7.70 -22.76
C VAL A 26 -34.96 -6.35 -23.44
N ILE A 27 -33.90 -6.10 -24.21
CA ILE A 27 -33.71 -4.90 -25.02
C ILE A 27 -33.51 -5.35 -26.46
N THR A 28 -34.47 -4.96 -27.34
CA THR A 28 -34.40 -5.21 -28.77
C THR A 28 -34.16 -3.90 -29.54
N GLY A 29 -33.97 -4.00 -30.86
CA GLY A 29 -33.79 -2.88 -31.76
C GLY A 29 -32.81 -3.22 -32.87
N GLU A 30 -32.79 -2.39 -33.93
CA GLU A 30 -31.91 -2.58 -35.07
C GLU A 30 -30.43 -2.49 -34.69
N THR A 31 -29.56 -3.22 -35.39
CA THR A 31 -28.12 -3.12 -35.27
C THR A 31 -27.66 -1.69 -35.54
N GLY A 32 -26.87 -1.12 -34.62
CA GLY A 32 -26.46 0.28 -34.70
C GLY A 32 -27.50 1.30 -34.22
N ALA A 33 -28.71 0.86 -33.77
CA ALA A 33 -29.78 1.76 -33.30
C ALA A 33 -29.54 2.39 -31.95
N GLY A 34 -28.42 2.14 -31.31
CA GLY A 34 -28.13 2.74 -30.01
C GLY A 34 -28.06 1.76 -28.83
N LYS A 35 -28.20 0.44 -29.05
CA LYS A 35 -28.00 -0.58 -27.99
C LYS A 35 -26.63 -0.45 -27.34
N SER A 36 -25.58 -0.36 -28.15
CA SER A 36 -24.21 -0.12 -27.72
C SER A 36 -24.01 1.26 -27.06
N ILE A 37 -24.86 2.25 -27.40
CA ILE A 37 -24.82 3.59 -26.79
C ILE A 37 -25.29 3.51 -25.33
N ILE A 38 -26.37 2.75 -25.06
CA ILE A 38 -26.87 2.56 -23.70
C ILE A 38 -25.82 1.84 -22.83
N LEU A 39 -25.19 0.80 -23.37
CA LEU A 39 -24.08 0.10 -22.67
C LEU A 39 -22.87 1.02 -22.45
N GLY A 40 -22.56 1.87 -23.44
CA GLY A 40 -21.52 2.88 -23.30
C GLY A 40 -21.81 3.86 -22.17
N ALA A 41 -23.09 4.31 -22.04
CA ALA A 41 -23.50 5.18 -20.94
C ALA A 41 -23.38 4.48 -19.58
N ILE A 42 -23.87 3.23 -19.46
CA ILE A 42 -23.72 2.44 -18.25
C ILE A 42 -22.23 2.22 -17.94
N GLY A 43 -21.41 1.90 -18.93
CA GLY A 43 -19.96 1.75 -18.78
C GLY A 43 -19.26 2.99 -18.21
N LEU A 44 -19.74 4.20 -18.57
CA LEU A 44 -19.24 5.45 -17.99
C LEU A 44 -19.60 5.59 -16.51
N LEU A 45 -20.79 5.15 -16.08
CA LEU A 45 -21.18 5.08 -14.68
C LEU A 45 -20.34 4.06 -13.89
N LEU A 46 -19.87 3.00 -14.57
CA LEU A 46 -18.97 1.99 -13.98
C LEU A 46 -17.49 2.43 -14.00
N GLY A 47 -17.22 3.72 -14.24
CA GLY A 47 -15.87 4.28 -14.15
C GLY A 47 -15.00 4.10 -15.41
N ASN A 48 -15.56 3.74 -16.55
CA ASN A 48 -14.81 3.69 -17.82
C ASN A 48 -14.32 5.08 -18.22
N ARG A 49 -13.22 5.11 -18.98
CA ARG A 49 -12.69 6.38 -19.53
C ARG A 49 -13.70 7.02 -20.47
N ALA A 50 -13.89 8.32 -20.30
CA ALA A 50 -14.75 9.11 -21.15
C ALA A 50 -13.96 9.67 -22.34
N ASP A 51 -14.57 9.65 -23.54
CA ASP A 51 -14.11 10.41 -24.70
C ASP A 51 -15.03 11.64 -24.87
N SER A 52 -14.48 12.82 -25.11
CA SER A 52 -15.24 14.03 -25.41
C SER A 52 -16.16 13.86 -26.64
N LYS A 53 -15.81 12.97 -27.57
CA LYS A 53 -16.64 12.57 -28.71
C LYS A 53 -17.95 11.88 -28.31
N SER A 54 -18.06 11.42 -27.05
CA SER A 54 -19.29 10.83 -26.53
C SER A 54 -20.39 11.87 -26.24
N ILE A 55 -20.03 13.16 -26.19
CA ILE A 55 -21.01 14.24 -26.02
C ILE A 55 -21.70 14.48 -27.34
N LYS A 56 -23.03 14.65 -27.34
CA LYS A 56 -23.80 14.94 -28.53
C LYS A 56 -23.30 16.22 -29.22
N ALA A 57 -23.15 16.18 -30.53
CA ALA A 57 -22.68 17.32 -31.33
C ALA A 57 -23.50 18.59 -31.06
N GLY A 58 -22.81 19.71 -30.81
CA GLY A 58 -23.44 20.99 -30.52
C GLY A 58 -23.93 21.15 -29.06
N ARG A 59 -23.55 20.25 -28.16
CA ARG A 59 -23.85 20.34 -26.72
C ARG A 59 -22.57 20.48 -25.91
N ASP A 60 -22.63 21.28 -24.84
CA ASP A 60 -21.49 21.58 -23.98
C ASP A 60 -21.32 20.56 -22.82
N ARG A 61 -22.39 19.84 -22.46
CA ARG A 61 -22.44 18.94 -21.32
C ARG A 61 -23.27 17.70 -21.59
N CYS A 62 -22.77 16.58 -21.14
CA CYS A 62 -23.47 15.30 -21.07
C CYS A 62 -23.63 14.90 -19.59
N VAL A 63 -24.78 14.35 -19.23
CA VAL A 63 -25.11 13.82 -17.91
C VAL A 63 -25.64 12.41 -18.06
N ILE A 64 -25.10 11.49 -17.29
CA ILE A 64 -25.58 10.12 -17.17
C ILE A 64 -25.78 9.86 -15.66
N GLU A 65 -26.96 9.36 -15.30
CA GLU A 65 -27.34 9.10 -13.91
C GLU A 65 -28.10 7.77 -13.84
N ALA A 66 -27.81 7.01 -12.80
CA ALA A 66 -28.52 5.77 -12.53
C ALA A 66 -28.87 5.67 -11.05
N HIS A 67 -30.10 5.22 -10.79
CA HIS A 67 -30.64 4.96 -9.47
C HIS A 67 -30.64 3.48 -9.18
N PHE A 68 -30.09 3.09 -8.03
CA PHE A 68 -29.99 1.70 -7.60
C PHE A 68 -30.69 1.47 -6.27
N ASP A 69 -31.49 0.43 -6.18
CA ASP A 69 -31.95 -0.12 -4.91
C ASP A 69 -30.93 -1.14 -4.40
N LEU A 70 -30.26 -0.81 -3.31
CA LEU A 70 -29.25 -1.61 -2.64
C LEU A 70 -29.71 -2.14 -1.27
N SER A 71 -30.97 -1.95 -0.89
CA SER A 71 -31.52 -2.30 0.43
C SER A 71 -31.37 -3.78 0.81
N LYS A 72 -31.19 -4.67 -0.20
CA LYS A 72 -30.99 -6.12 -0.02
C LYS A 72 -29.53 -6.59 -0.13
N TYR A 73 -28.59 -5.64 -0.26
CA TYR A 73 -27.19 -5.92 -0.47
C TYR A 73 -26.38 -5.35 0.69
N ASP A 74 -25.35 -6.06 1.12
CA ASP A 74 -24.50 -5.69 2.25
C ASP A 74 -23.43 -4.66 1.79
N MET A 75 -23.88 -3.40 1.62
CA MET A 75 -23.07 -2.32 1.05
C MET A 75 -22.75 -1.20 2.04
N GLN A 76 -23.27 -1.23 3.29
CA GLN A 76 -23.08 -0.18 4.29
C GLN A 76 -21.60 0.14 4.52
N GLN A 77 -20.77 -0.90 4.58
CA GLN A 77 -19.35 -0.75 4.84
C GLN A 77 -18.66 0.11 3.77
N PHE A 78 -19.06 -0.05 2.49
CA PHE A 78 -18.49 0.75 1.40
C PHE A 78 -18.75 2.26 1.59
N PHE A 79 -19.97 2.64 1.97
CA PHE A 79 -20.33 4.04 2.18
C PHE A 79 -19.61 4.63 3.40
N THR A 80 -19.53 3.87 4.49
CA THR A 80 -18.82 4.27 5.71
C THR A 80 -17.31 4.46 5.48
N ASP A 81 -16.66 3.50 4.83
CA ASP A 81 -15.21 3.52 4.58
C ASP A 81 -14.79 4.64 3.62
N ASN A 82 -15.72 5.14 2.81
CA ASN A 82 -15.46 6.18 1.81
C ASN A 82 -16.03 7.56 2.16
N ASP A 83 -16.64 7.70 3.35
CA ASP A 83 -17.25 8.96 3.82
C ASP A 83 -18.28 9.51 2.81
N ILE A 84 -19.19 8.63 2.36
CA ILE A 84 -20.27 8.94 1.40
C ILE A 84 -21.59 8.78 2.12
N ASP A 85 -22.51 9.74 1.94
CA ASP A 85 -23.86 9.66 2.48
C ASP A 85 -24.58 8.40 1.99
N GLU A 86 -25.12 7.62 2.94
CA GLU A 86 -25.79 6.34 2.66
C GLU A 86 -27.27 6.56 2.34
N ASP A 87 -27.70 6.14 1.15
CA ASP A 87 -29.09 5.86 0.82
C ASP A 87 -29.18 4.56 0.03
N LEU A 88 -29.37 3.46 0.75
CA LEU A 88 -29.45 2.13 0.14
C LEU A 88 -30.75 1.92 -0.63
N SER A 89 -31.80 2.68 -0.36
CA SER A 89 -33.09 2.57 -1.04
C SER A 89 -33.08 3.25 -2.40
N ASP A 90 -32.24 4.27 -2.57
CA ASP A 90 -32.09 5.03 -3.82
C ASP A 90 -30.69 5.58 -4.00
N THR A 91 -29.71 4.69 -4.11
CA THR A 91 -28.31 5.08 -4.36
C THR A 91 -28.17 5.64 -5.78
N ILE A 92 -27.75 6.90 -5.87
CA ILE A 92 -27.59 7.62 -7.14
C ILE A 92 -26.13 7.62 -7.57
N ILE A 93 -25.84 7.15 -8.78
CA ILE A 93 -24.52 7.28 -9.41
C ILE A 93 -24.66 8.22 -10.61
N ARG A 94 -23.88 9.31 -10.62
CA ARG A 94 -23.94 10.32 -11.67
C ARG A 94 -22.57 10.60 -12.26
N ARG A 95 -22.54 10.68 -13.58
CA ARG A 95 -21.36 11.06 -14.36
C ARG A 95 -21.66 12.28 -15.21
N GLU A 96 -20.79 13.28 -15.17
CA GLU A 96 -20.90 14.49 -15.96
C GLU A 96 -19.65 14.67 -16.82
N LEU A 97 -19.86 14.94 -18.10
CA LEU A 97 -18.81 15.24 -19.07
C LEU A 97 -19.04 16.61 -19.68
N THR A 98 -17.97 17.37 -19.89
CA THR A 98 -18.04 18.65 -20.59
C THR A 98 -17.22 18.62 -21.88
N ALA A 99 -17.60 19.43 -22.87
CA ALA A 99 -16.88 19.57 -24.15
C ALA A 99 -15.42 20.04 -23.94
N ALA A 100 -15.14 20.75 -22.84
CA ALA A 100 -13.79 21.13 -22.42
C ALA A 100 -12.94 19.97 -21.85
N GLY A 101 -13.42 18.72 -21.93
CA GLY A 101 -12.69 17.52 -21.47
C GLY A 101 -12.74 17.28 -19.96
N LYS A 102 -13.50 18.08 -19.18
CA LYS A 102 -13.67 17.82 -17.74
C LYS A 102 -14.68 16.71 -17.53
N SER A 103 -14.35 15.82 -16.59
CA SER A 103 -15.19 14.70 -16.18
C SER A 103 -15.34 14.70 -14.65
N ARG A 104 -16.60 14.62 -14.18
CA ARG A 104 -16.94 14.58 -12.75
C ARG A 104 -17.76 13.34 -12.45
N ALA A 105 -17.53 12.75 -11.30
CA ALA A 105 -18.24 11.58 -10.80
C ALA A 105 -18.85 11.89 -9.43
N PHE A 106 -20.06 11.39 -9.19
CA PHE A 106 -20.81 11.60 -7.96
C PHE A 106 -21.48 10.31 -7.52
N ILE A 107 -21.53 10.08 -6.22
CA ILE A 107 -22.34 9.05 -5.56
C ILE A 107 -23.15 9.77 -4.48
N ASN A 108 -24.48 9.66 -4.52
CA ASN A 108 -25.42 10.37 -3.63
C ASN A 108 -25.05 11.86 -3.49
N ASP A 109 -24.85 12.54 -4.62
CA ASP A 109 -24.39 13.93 -4.72
C ASP A 109 -22.98 14.24 -4.17
N THR A 110 -22.33 13.31 -3.50
CA THR A 110 -20.94 13.44 -3.05
C THR A 110 -19.98 13.30 -4.23
N PRO A 111 -19.09 14.27 -4.49
CA PRO A 111 -18.07 14.15 -5.53
C PRO A 111 -17.07 13.07 -5.19
N VAL A 112 -16.83 12.12 -6.10
CA VAL A 112 -15.91 11.00 -5.89
C VAL A 112 -14.85 10.89 -7.00
N SER A 113 -13.75 10.17 -6.70
CA SER A 113 -12.78 9.80 -7.72
C SER A 113 -13.35 8.72 -8.65
N LEU A 114 -12.79 8.63 -9.89
CA LEU A 114 -13.16 7.56 -10.82
C LEU A 114 -12.85 6.16 -10.27
N THR A 115 -11.84 6.04 -9.45
CA THR A 115 -11.47 4.78 -8.80
C THR A 115 -12.59 4.32 -7.86
N LYS A 116 -13.06 5.20 -6.98
CA LYS A 116 -14.19 4.89 -6.07
C LYS A 116 -15.49 4.59 -6.82
N MET A 117 -15.79 5.36 -7.87
CA MET A 117 -16.94 5.08 -8.74
C MET A 117 -16.84 3.69 -9.38
N ARG A 118 -15.65 3.27 -9.82
CA ARG A 118 -15.40 1.95 -10.40
C ARG A 118 -15.56 0.84 -9.37
N GLU A 119 -14.99 1.01 -8.18
CA GLU A 119 -15.10 0.05 -7.07
C GLU A 119 -16.57 -0.23 -6.70
N LEU A 120 -17.39 0.81 -6.63
CA LEU A 120 -18.83 0.65 -6.43
C LEU A 120 -19.50 0.01 -7.66
N GLY A 121 -19.19 0.50 -8.85
CA GLY A 121 -19.79 0.02 -10.10
C GLY A 121 -19.58 -1.47 -10.33
N GLU A 122 -18.39 -2.00 -10.06
CA GLU A 122 -18.05 -3.42 -10.16
C GLU A 122 -18.86 -4.31 -9.19
N GLN A 123 -19.35 -3.73 -8.09
CA GLN A 123 -20.24 -4.41 -7.14
C GLN A 123 -21.73 -4.31 -7.53
N LEU A 124 -22.10 -3.40 -8.43
CA LEU A 124 -23.49 -3.13 -8.80
C LEU A 124 -23.90 -3.78 -10.11
N VAL A 125 -23.06 -3.75 -11.13
CA VAL A 125 -23.39 -4.17 -12.47
C VAL A 125 -22.29 -5.01 -13.08
N ASP A 126 -22.64 -6.19 -13.54
CA ASP A 126 -21.76 -7.05 -14.34
C ASP A 126 -22.26 -7.02 -15.81
N ILE A 127 -21.48 -6.41 -16.69
CA ILE A 127 -21.79 -6.36 -18.13
C ILE A 127 -21.05 -7.48 -18.82
N HIS A 128 -21.77 -8.37 -19.48
CA HIS A 128 -21.18 -9.43 -20.27
C HIS A 128 -21.40 -9.19 -21.77
N SER A 129 -20.32 -8.91 -22.48
CA SER A 129 -20.29 -8.68 -23.94
C SER A 129 -19.32 -9.63 -24.64
N GLN A 130 -19.38 -9.69 -25.97
CA GLN A 130 -18.44 -10.49 -26.77
C GLN A 130 -16.96 -10.18 -26.48
N HIS A 131 -16.65 -8.94 -26.10
CA HIS A 131 -15.28 -8.53 -25.73
C HIS A 131 -14.86 -8.98 -24.31
N GLN A 132 -15.80 -9.33 -23.44
CA GLN A 132 -15.52 -9.80 -22.08
C GLN A 132 -15.26 -11.31 -21.97
N ASN A 133 -15.33 -12.04 -23.07
CA ASN A 133 -14.80 -13.41 -23.14
C ASN A 133 -13.33 -13.49 -22.72
N LEU A 134 -12.60 -12.35 -22.72
CA LEU A 134 -11.26 -12.19 -22.16
C LEU A 134 -11.19 -12.41 -20.64
N LEU A 135 -12.30 -12.30 -19.90
CA LEU A 135 -12.30 -12.59 -18.44
C LEU A 135 -12.02 -14.06 -18.15
N LEU A 136 -12.54 -14.98 -19.01
CA LEU A 136 -12.19 -16.40 -18.90
C LEU A 136 -10.70 -16.67 -19.08
N GLN A 137 -9.95 -15.75 -19.67
CA GLN A 137 -8.51 -15.86 -19.86
C GLN A 137 -7.72 -15.50 -18.61
N LYS A 138 -8.33 -14.78 -17.66
CA LYS A 138 -7.67 -14.37 -16.42
C LYS A 138 -7.69 -15.51 -15.41
N GLU A 139 -6.51 -15.88 -14.93
CA GLU A 139 -6.33 -16.93 -13.92
C GLU A 139 -7.10 -16.58 -12.63
N ASP A 140 -7.07 -15.30 -12.22
CA ASP A 140 -7.79 -14.81 -11.03
C ASP A 140 -9.30 -15.02 -11.14
N PHE A 141 -9.89 -14.84 -12.33
CA PHE A 141 -11.31 -15.10 -12.54
C PHE A 141 -11.65 -16.59 -12.39
N GLN A 142 -10.81 -17.46 -12.97
CA GLN A 142 -11.03 -18.90 -12.90
C GLN A 142 -10.89 -19.43 -11.47
N LEU A 143 -9.89 -18.94 -10.73
CA LEU A 143 -9.72 -19.25 -9.32
C LEU A 143 -10.92 -18.75 -8.49
N ASN A 144 -11.36 -17.51 -8.72
CA ASN A 144 -12.49 -16.93 -8.00
C ASN A 144 -13.80 -17.72 -8.21
N VAL A 145 -14.06 -18.23 -9.42
CA VAL A 145 -15.22 -19.11 -9.68
C VAL A 145 -15.17 -20.37 -8.81
N VAL A 146 -13.99 -20.98 -8.68
CA VAL A 146 -13.81 -22.19 -7.83
C VAL A 146 -14.01 -21.84 -6.36
N ASP A 147 -13.44 -20.74 -5.88
CA ASP A 147 -13.55 -20.27 -4.49
C ASP A 147 -15.00 -19.91 -4.10
N ILE A 148 -15.74 -19.26 -5.01
CA ILE A 148 -17.16 -18.97 -4.80
C ILE A 148 -17.96 -20.26 -4.58
N ILE A 149 -17.74 -21.29 -5.41
CA ILE A 149 -18.45 -22.58 -5.29
C ILE A 149 -17.94 -23.38 -4.09
N ALA A 150 -16.68 -23.21 -3.72
CA ALA A 150 -16.07 -23.80 -2.53
C ALA A 150 -16.65 -23.24 -1.23
N GLN A 151 -17.13 -21.99 -1.23
CA GLN A 151 -17.56 -21.24 -0.04
C GLN A 151 -16.46 -21.20 1.04
N ASP A 152 -15.21 -21.00 0.63
CA ASP A 152 -14.01 -21.14 1.45
C ASP A 152 -13.50 -19.81 2.04
N GLU A 153 -14.34 -18.81 2.12
CA GLU A 153 -13.96 -17.45 2.55
C GLU A 153 -13.19 -17.43 3.89
N LYS A 154 -13.63 -18.26 4.85
CA LYS A 154 -12.97 -18.39 6.15
C LYS A 154 -11.56 -18.96 6.02
N GLN A 155 -11.40 -20.00 5.21
CA GLN A 155 -10.12 -20.66 4.99
C GLN A 155 -9.15 -19.73 4.23
N ARG A 156 -9.64 -18.99 3.24
CA ARG A 156 -8.88 -17.97 2.52
C ARG A 156 -8.38 -16.89 3.46
N LYS A 157 -9.24 -16.31 4.30
CA LYS A 157 -8.85 -15.31 5.30
C LYS A 157 -7.79 -15.84 6.27
N ASN A 158 -7.93 -17.08 6.72
CA ASN A 158 -6.93 -17.71 7.58
C ASN A 158 -5.58 -17.86 6.87
N TYR A 159 -5.60 -18.36 5.64
CA TYR A 159 -4.39 -18.50 4.82
C TYR A 159 -3.74 -17.13 4.57
N GLU A 160 -4.50 -16.14 4.16
CA GLU A 160 -4.01 -14.79 3.90
C GLU A 160 -3.32 -14.18 5.12
N ALA A 161 -3.91 -14.34 6.31
CA ALA A 161 -3.30 -13.90 7.56
C ALA A 161 -1.96 -14.61 7.82
N ALA A 162 -1.89 -15.94 7.63
CA ALA A 162 -0.66 -16.70 7.81
C ALA A 162 0.41 -16.34 6.77
N TYR A 163 0.01 -16.17 5.51
CA TYR A 163 0.91 -15.76 4.45
C TYR A 163 1.49 -14.36 4.68
N ASN A 164 0.66 -13.42 5.14
CA ASN A 164 1.11 -12.07 5.45
C ASN A 164 2.10 -12.06 6.63
N GLN A 165 1.89 -12.89 7.66
CA GLN A 165 2.84 -13.08 8.76
C GLN A 165 4.18 -13.61 8.24
N TYR A 166 4.16 -14.67 7.43
CA TYR A 166 5.35 -15.21 6.78
C TYR A 166 6.08 -14.16 5.94
N LYS A 167 5.36 -13.44 5.09
CA LYS A 167 5.92 -12.41 4.21
C LYS A 167 6.61 -11.30 4.99
N GLN A 168 6.00 -10.83 6.08
CA GLN A 168 6.57 -9.80 6.95
C GLN A 168 7.84 -10.29 7.66
N ALA A 169 7.82 -11.51 8.22
CA ALA A 169 8.98 -12.09 8.86
C ALA A 169 10.13 -12.31 7.86
N ASN A 170 9.82 -12.81 6.66
CA ASN A 170 10.82 -13.02 5.60
C ASN A 170 11.42 -11.69 5.09
N GLN A 171 10.63 -10.61 5.03
CA GLN A 171 11.15 -9.28 4.70
C GLN A 171 12.09 -8.75 5.77
N LYS A 172 11.76 -8.95 7.06
CA LYS A 172 12.63 -8.57 8.18
C LYS A 172 13.94 -9.35 8.14
N LEU A 173 13.88 -10.67 7.92
CA LEU A 173 15.08 -11.51 7.79
C LEU A 173 15.99 -11.04 6.66
N ASN A 174 15.44 -10.76 5.48
CA ASN A 174 16.22 -10.30 4.34
C ASN A 174 16.83 -8.91 4.58
N ALA A 175 16.10 -8.01 5.26
CA ALA A 175 16.61 -6.69 5.64
C ALA A 175 17.78 -6.82 6.64
N LEU A 176 17.62 -7.65 7.67
CA LEU A 176 18.66 -7.91 8.67
C LEU A 176 19.91 -8.52 8.02
N LYS A 177 19.75 -9.52 7.15
CA LYS A 177 20.88 -10.11 6.42
C LYS A 177 21.62 -9.10 5.54
N ALA A 178 20.90 -8.22 4.86
CA ALA A 178 21.49 -7.16 4.04
C ALA A 178 22.25 -6.12 4.88
N GLU A 179 21.74 -5.80 6.06
CA GLU A 179 22.40 -4.91 7.02
C GLU A 179 23.69 -5.52 7.58
N ILE A 180 23.64 -6.81 7.98
CA ILE A 180 24.81 -7.55 8.45
C ILE A 180 25.89 -7.62 7.37
N GLU A 181 25.54 -7.95 6.13
CA GLU A 181 26.50 -8.01 5.02
C GLU A 181 27.18 -6.67 4.79
N LYS A 182 26.42 -5.58 4.83
CA LYS A 182 26.97 -4.22 4.74
C LYS A 182 27.90 -3.89 5.92
N ASN A 183 27.57 -4.36 7.13
CA ASN A 183 28.39 -4.13 8.31
C ASN A 183 29.66 -4.99 8.30
N ARG A 184 29.58 -6.23 7.78
CA ARG A 184 30.74 -7.12 7.64
C ARG A 184 31.81 -6.56 6.69
N GLU A 185 31.45 -5.85 5.64
CA GLU A 185 32.42 -5.19 4.76
C GLU A 185 33.31 -4.19 5.51
N ASN A 186 32.84 -3.62 6.61
CA ASN A 186 33.55 -2.65 7.44
C ASN A 186 34.04 -3.23 8.79
N GLU A 187 33.72 -4.48 9.11
CA GLU A 187 33.98 -5.07 10.43
C GLU A 187 35.46 -5.06 10.80
N ASP A 188 36.34 -5.47 9.90
CA ASP A 188 37.77 -5.49 10.13
C ASP A 188 38.33 -4.09 10.45
N PHE A 189 37.79 -3.08 9.78
CA PHE A 189 38.17 -1.70 10.02
C PHE A 189 37.66 -1.20 11.38
N LEU A 190 36.40 -1.51 11.74
CA LEU A 190 35.83 -1.15 13.04
C LEU A 190 36.55 -1.86 14.19
N ARG A 191 36.89 -3.15 14.03
CA ARG A 191 37.67 -3.91 15.00
C ARG A 191 39.08 -3.35 15.20
N PHE A 192 39.72 -2.91 14.09
CA PHE A 192 41.02 -2.27 14.14
C PHE A 192 40.95 -0.93 14.92
N GLN A 193 39.98 -0.09 14.62
CA GLN A 193 39.76 1.19 15.29
C GLN A 193 39.45 0.99 16.80
N PHE A 194 38.56 0.06 17.10
CA PHE A 194 38.20 -0.25 18.48
C PHE A 194 39.42 -0.71 19.29
N LYS A 195 40.23 -1.64 18.73
CA LYS A 195 41.42 -2.15 19.39
C LYS A 195 42.42 -1.04 19.69
N GLU A 196 42.63 -0.12 18.80
CA GLU A 196 43.54 1.01 18.96
C GLU A 196 43.12 1.94 20.13
N LEU A 197 41.80 2.22 20.23
CA LEU A 197 41.26 3.02 21.33
C LEU A 197 41.22 2.24 22.66
N ASP A 198 40.97 0.93 22.61
CA ASP A 198 40.97 0.06 23.81
C ASP A 198 42.39 -0.06 24.41
N GLU A 199 43.43 -0.23 23.55
CA GLU A 199 44.84 -0.24 23.96
C GLU A 199 45.32 1.12 24.47
N ALA A 200 44.64 2.20 24.11
CA ALA A 200 44.96 3.53 24.60
C ALA A 200 44.52 3.77 26.04
N GLN A 201 43.58 2.97 26.59
CA GLN A 201 43.09 3.07 27.98
C GLN A 201 42.72 4.51 28.37
N LEU A 202 41.85 5.13 27.62
CA LEU A 202 41.45 6.52 27.77
C LEU A 202 40.74 6.75 29.12
N GLN A 203 41.11 7.83 29.82
CA GLN A 203 40.46 8.24 31.07
C GLN A 203 39.89 9.65 30.93
N ASN A 204 38.69 9.85 31.47
CA ASN A 204 38.05 11.15 31.41
C ASN A 204 38.79 12.18 32.29
N GLY A 205 39.12 13.35 31.73
CA GLY A 205 39.85 14.42 32.40
C GLY A 205 41.36 14.25 32.40
N GLU A 206 41.91 13.11 31.90
CA GLU A 206 43.35 12.82 31.89
C GLU A 206 44.15 13.88 31.13
N GLN A 207 43.63 14.37 30.02
CA GLN A 207 44.36 15.33 29.19
C GLN A 207 44.57 16.65 29.90
N GLU A 208 43.53 17.21 30.51
CA GLU A 208 43.58 18.46 31.24
C GLU A 208 44.55 18.37 32.47
N GLU A 209 44.54 17.26 33.16
CA GLU A 209 45.44 17.00 34.27
C GLU A 209 46.88 16.94 33.79
N LEU A 210 47.14 16.21 32.70
CA LEU A 210 48.50 16.11 32.13
C LEU A 210 48.98 17.43 31.53
N GLU A 211 48.13 18.21 30.91
CA GLU A 211 48.49 19.54 30.38
C GLU A 211 48.88 20.49 31.52
N GLN A 212 48.17 20.50 32.64
CA GLN A 212 48.51 21.29 33.80
C GLN A 212 49.84 20.84 34.45
N GLU A 213 50.04 19.53 34.58
CA GLU A 213 51.29 18.98 35.12
C GLU A 213 52.46 19.27 34.20
N TYR A 214 52.27 19.18 32.88
CA TYR A 214 53.27 19.53 31.87
C TYR A 214 53.69 20.99 31.96
N GLU A 215 52.73 21.90 32.10
CA GLU A 215 53.02 23.35 32.20
C GLU A 215 53.82 23.68 33.47
N MET A 216 53.43 23.05 34.59
CA MET A 216 54.21 23.22 35.85
C MET A 216 55.64 22.65 35.75
N LEU A 217 55.80 21.45 35.21
CA LEU A 217 57.12 20.80 35.13
C LEU A 217 58.02 21.48 34.06
N SER A 218 57.48 21.94 32.95
CA SER A 218 58.22 22.60 31.89
C SER A 218 58.79 23.97 32.32
N HIS A 219 58.12 24.66 33.27
CA HIS A 219 58.55 25.94 33.83
C HIS A 219 59.20 25.79 35.21
N SER A 220 59.43 24.56 35.68
CA SER A 220 59.94 24.30 37.05
C SER A 220 61.29 24.98 37.32
N GLU A 221 62.17 25.04 36.34
CA GLU A 221 63.49 25.71 36.48
C GLU A 221 63.33 27.22 36.63
N ASP A 222 62.44 27.85 35.82
CA ASP A 222 62.17 29.28 35.92
C ASP A 222 61.47 29.65 37.23
N ILE A 223 60.49 28.81 37.64
CA ILE A 223 59.75 28.96 38.91
C ILE A 223 60.72 28.87 40.09
N LYS A 224 61.56 27.85 40.10
CA LYS A 224 62.55 27.61 41.18
C LYS A 224 63.54 28.78 41.24
N THR A 225 64.03 29.27 40.11
CA THR A 225 64.91 30.40 40.02
C THR A 225 64.26 31.67 40.57
N ALA A 226 63.02 31.95 40.20
CA ALA A 226 62.27 33.11 40.67
C ALA A 226 62.00 33.05 42.20
N LEU A 227 61.57 31.88 42.70
CA LEU A 227 61.35 31.69 44.14
C LEU A 227 62.65 31.81 44.93
N TYR A 228 63.76 31.20 44.46
CA TYR A 228 65.07 31.32 45.07
C TYR A 228 65.56 32.78 45.14
N GLN A 229 65.38 33.55 44.07
CA GLN A 229 65.71 34.98 44.04
C GLN A 229 64.85 35.77 45.05
N ALA A 230 63.57 35.49 45.12
CA ALA A 230 62.66 36.11 46.07
C ALA A 230 63.03 35.80 47.51
N ASP A 231 63.33 34.54 47.83
CA ASP A 231 63.83 34.15 49.17
C ASP A 231 65.14 34.85 49.52
N ASN A 232 66.08 34.88 48.54
CA ASN A 232 67.39 35.50 48.79
C ASN A 232 67.24 37.02 49.03
N HIS A 233 66.29 37.71 48.37
CA HIS A 233 66.04 39.12 48.65
C HIS A 233 65.38 39.36 50.00
N LEU A 234 64.46 38.43 50.41
CA LEU A 234 63.76 38.58 51.69
C LEU A 234 64.57 38.17 52.89
N SER A 235 65.27 36.97 52.82
CA SER A 235 65.93 36.32 53.97
C SER A 235 67.38 35.87 53.75
N GLY A 236 68.03 36.16 52.56
CA GLY A 236 69.43 35.70 52.28
C GLY A 236 70.51 36.29 53.20
N ASP A 237 71.74 35.77 53.03
CA ASP A 237 72.85 35.93 54.03
C ASP A 237 73.36 37.35 54.20
N ASP A 238 73.26 38.26 53.20
CA ASP A 238 73.85 39.63 53.28
C ASP A 238 72.77 40.72 53.02
N GLY A 239 72.36 41.39 54.10
CA GLY A 239 71.65 42.66 54.04
C GLY A 239 70.23 42.51 53.44
N ASN A 240 69.56 41.44 53.70
CA ASN A 240 68.20 41.12 53.26
C ASN A 240 67.16 42.14 53.78
N ILE A 241 65.98 42.16 53.16
CA ILE A 241 64.94 43.09 53.49
C ILE A 241 64.44 42.98 54.92
N ILE A 242 64.30 41.76 55.44
CA ILE A 242 63.84 41.47 56.79
C ILE A 242 64.86 41.98 57.81
N GLU A 243 66.15 41.72 57.60
CA GLU A 243 67.22 42.19 58.49
C GLU A 243 67.30 43.72 58.46
N ARG A 244 67.17 44.35 57.29
CA ARG A 244 67.19 45.82 57.21
C ARG A 244 66.01 46.47 57.90
N LEU A 245 64.80 45.88 57.74
CA LEU A 245 63.58 46.32 58.46
C LEU A 245 63.80 46.22 59.99
N LYS A 246 64.36 45.11 60.48
CA LYS A 246 64.67 44.88 61.89
C LYS A 246 65.66 45.94 62.39
N GLN A 247 66.74 46.18 61.68
CA GLN A 247 67.74 47.17 62.07
C GLN A 247 67.09 48.57 62.06
N THR A 248 66.20 48.90 61.08
CA THR A 248 65.49 50.17 61.01
C THR A 248 64.55 50.30 62.23
N SER A 249 63.80 49.25 62.54
CA SER A 249 62.91 49.20 63.74
C SER A 249 63.73 49.49 65.00
N GLU A 250 64.86 48.79 65.18
CA GLU A 250 65.73 48.95 66.38
C GLU A 250 66.28 50.41 66.45
N GLN A 251 66.69 51.01 65.33
CA GLN A 251 67.12 52.37 65.29
C GLN A 251 66.03 53.37 65.69
N LEU A 252 64.82 53.23 65.20
CA LEU A 252 63.71 54.09 65.56
C LEU A 252 63.25 53.86 67.00
N ALA A 253 63.25 52.60 67.48
CA ALA A 253 62.97 52.26 68.91
C ALA A 253 63.89 53.03 69.86
N ASN A 254 65.20 53.18 69.53
CA ASN A 254 66.16 53.90 70.35
C ASN A 254 65.87 55.39 70.51
N ILE A 255 65.06 55.99 69.62
CA ILE A 255 64.77 57.45 69.62
C ILE A 255 63.34 57.77 70.05
N LYS A 256 62.47 56.77 70.23
CA LYS A 256 61.02 56.94 70.53
C LYS A 256 60.72 57.71 71.80
N ASP A 257 61.57 57.56 72.81
CA ASP A 257 61.41 58.24 74.09
C ASP A 257 61.79 59.72 74.05
N VAL A 258 62.58 60.09 73.04
CA VAL A 258 63.06 61.47 72.82
C VAL A 258 62.20 62.15 71.76
N TYR A 259 61.67 61.43 70.76
CA TYR A 259 60.85 61.92 69.68
C TYR A 259 59.61 61.04 69.46
N PRO A 260 58.55 61.24 70.21
CA PRO A 260 57.33 60.39 70.22
C PRO A 260 56.60 60.25 68.84
N GLU A 261 56.82 61.15 67.91
CA GLU A 261 56.19 61.12 66.57
C GLU A 261 56.59 59.90 65.74
N VAL A 262 57.71 59.24 66.11
CA VAL A 262 58.19 57.99 65.45
C VAL A 262 57.43 56.75 65.87
N THR A 263 56.58 56.80 66.90
CA THR A 263 55.94 55.64 67.42
C THR A 263 55.01 54.94 66.43
N GLU A 264 54.21 55.72 65.69
CA GLU A 264 53.33 55.21 64.63
C GLU A 264 54.10 54.60 63.47
N LEU A 265 55.26 55.22 63.09
CA LEU A 265 56.17 54.69 62.10
C LEU A 265 56.82 53.37 62.52
N LEU A 266 57.17 53.28 63.79
CA LEU A 266 57.78 52.08 64.37
C LEU A 266 56.79 50.91 64.34
N GLU A 267 55.52 51.13 64.77
CA GLU A 267 54.48 50.10 64.74
C GLU A 267 54.20 49.60 63.30
N ARG A 268 54.24 50.49 62.33
CA ARG A 268 54.05 50.12 60.94
C ARG A 268 55.24 49.35 60.38
N ILE A 269 56.47 49.66 60.76
CA ILE A 269 57.68 48.94 60.35
C ILE A 269 57.69 47.53 61.03
N ASP A 270 57.32 47.46 62.29
CA ASP A 270 57.22 46.18 63.00
C ASP A 270 56.16 45.29 62.36
N SER A 271 54.98 45.84 62.02
CA SER A 271 53.98 45.09 61.31
C SER A 271 54.46 44.59 59.92
N SER A 272 55.21 45.46 59.20
CA SER A 272 55.79 45.09 57.90
C SER A 272 56.88 44.04 58.03
N TYR A 273 57.67 44.08 59.09
CA TYR A 273 58.69 43.07 59.41
C TYR A 273 58.05 41.68 59.68
N ILE A 274 56.96 41.65 60.45
CA ILE A 274 56.25 40.39 60.75
C ILE A 274 55.68 39.80 59.50
N GLU A 275 54.99 40.64 58.70
CA GLU A 275 54.34 40.25 57.41
C GLU A 275 55.37 39.72 56.39
N LEU A 276 56.47 40.45 56.20
CA LEU A 276 57.51 40.03 55.25
C LEU A 276 58.26 38.76 55.74
N LYS A 277 58.36 38.54 57.08
CA LYS A 277 58.93 37.33 57.61
C LYS A 277 58.03 36.13 57.34
N ASP A 278 56.71 36.29 57.44
CA ASP A 278 55.74 35.26 57.11
C ASP A 278 55.77 34.90 55.63
N ILE A 279 55.74 35.94 54.74
CA ILE A 279 55.90 35.79 53.27
C ILE A 279 57.20 35.04 52.92
N ALA A 280 58.31 35.34 53.59
CA ALA A 280 59.57 34.64 53.33
C ALA A 280 59.50 33.16 53.69
N GLN A 281 58.81 32.81 54.79
CA GLN A 281 58.58 31.41 55.14
C GLN A 281 57.70 30.68 54.11
N GLU A 282 56.66 31.34 53.59
CA GLU A 282 55.83 30.79 52.52
C GLU A 282 56.63 30.59 51.24
N VAL A 283 57.44 31.57 50.80
CA VAL A 283 58.28 31.47 49.60
C VAL A 283 59.29 30.33 49.73
N ASN A 284 59.90 30.17 50.91
CA ASN A 284 60.80 29.06 51.13
C ASN A 284 60.09 27.71 51.06
N GLY A 285 58.89 27.60 51.67
CA GLY A 285 58.05 26.40 51.56
C GLY A 285 57.67 26.04 50.14
N LEU A 286 57.32 27.07 49.32
CA LEU A 286 56.98 26.86 47.90
C LEU A 286 58.20 26.39 47.09
N THR A 287 59.41 26.87 47.42
CA THR A 287 60.66 26.47 46.73
C THR A 287 60.95 24.97 46.93
N ASP A 288 60.67 24.45 48.12
CA ASP A 288 60.88 23.01 48.46
C ASP A 288 59.84 22.11 47.73
N HIS A 289 58.68 22.63 47.34
CA HIS A 289 57.65 21.90 46.62
C HIS A 289 57.84 21.84 45.11
N VAL A 290 58.70 22.65 44.51
CA VAL A 290 58.97 22.61 43.07
C VAL A 290 59.97 21.51 42.76
N GLU A 291 59.41 20.33 42.33
CA GLU A 291 60.25 19.20 41.89
C GLU A 291 60.62 19.39 40.41
N PHE A 292 61.87 19.16 40.09
CA PHE A 292 62.38 19.10 38.70
C PHE A 292 62.54 17.63 38.35
N ASP A 293 61.55 17.09 37.58
CA ASP A 293 61.54 15.68 37.14
C ASP A 293 61.44 15.60 35.61
N PRO A 294 62.58 15.58 34.90
CA PRO A 294 62.62 15.50 33.46
C PRO A 294 62.11 14.16 32.91
N ALA A 295 62.19 13.06 33.66
CA ALA A 295 61.70 11.78 33.23
C ALA A 295 60.15 11.73 33.25
N ARG A 296 59.57 12.38 34.28
CA ARG A 296 58.10 12.55 34.34
C ARG A 296 57.62 13.46 33.23
N LEU A 297 58.31 14.55 32.94
CA LEU A 297 57.97 15.48 31.82
C LEU A 297 57.99 14.77 30.48
N GLU A 298 58.99 13.92 30.22
CA GLU A 298 59.07 13.11 28.99
C GLU A 298 57.89 12.12 28.89
N THR A 299 57.54 11.45 29.97
CA THR A 299 56.37 10.52 30.03
C THR A 299 55.06 11.20 29.76
N ILE A 300 54.85 12.44 30.32
CA ILE A 300 53.65 13.24 30.06
C ILE A 300 53.58 13.65 28.60
N ASN A 301 54.69 14.12 28.03
CA ASN A 301 54.75 14.53 26.64
C ASN A 301 54.42 13.35 25.71
N GLU A 302 55.01 12.18 25.90
CA GLU A 302 54.68 10.98 25.12
C GLU A 302 53.17 10.61 25.21
N ARG A 303 52.58 10.78 26.40
CA ARG A 303 51.16 10.49 26.61
C ARG A 303 50.26 11.49 25.93
N LEU A 304 50.56 12.81 26.03
CA LEU A 304 49.85 13.87 25.35
C LEU A 304 49.95 13.74 23.82
N ASP A 305 51.13 13.42 23.30
CA ASP A 305 51.36 13.19 21.88
C ASP A 305 50.52 11.99 21.39
N LYS A 306 50.41 10.92 22.17
CA LYS A 306 49.55 9.79 21.84
C LYS A 306 48.07 10.19 21.79
N LEU A 307 47.57 10.94 22.79
CA LEU A 307 46.18 11.42 22.82
C LEU A 307 45.89 12.33 21.64
N ASN A 308 46.75 13.30 21.37
CA ASN A 308 46.61 14.25 20.23
C ASN A 308 46.62 13.49 18.88
N SER A 309 47.50 12.52 18.71
CA SER A 309 47.55 11.69 17.50
C SER A 309 46.27 10.89 17.29
N LEU A 310 45.69 10.33 18.36
CA LEU A 310 44.39 9.65 18.28
C LEU A 310 43.27 10.62 17.94
N GLN A 311 43.21 11.79 18.57
CA GLN A 311 42.19 12.83 18.25
C GLN A 311 42.25 13.24 16.78
N GLN A 312 43.44 13.49 16.24
CA GLN A 312 43.60 13.82 14.81
C GLN A 312 43.16 12.66 13.91
N LYS A 313 43.53 11.42 14.24
CA LYS A 313 43.19 10.25 13.45
C LYS A 313 41.70 9.99 13.42
N PHE A 314 41.01 10.18 14.53
CA PHE A 314 39.57 9.98 14.65
C PHE A 314 38.76 11.25 14.32
N HIS A 315 39.44 12.36 13.98
CA HIS A 315 38.83 13.65 13.63
C HIS A 315 37.91 14.21 14.73
N VAL A 316 38.30 14.02 15.98
CA VAL A 316 37.60 14.53 17.16
C VAL A 316 38.34 15.71 17.76
N LYS A 317 37.66 16.55 18.54
CA LYS A 317 38.20 17.82 19.06
C LYS A 317 38.86 17.65 20.42
N ASP A 318 38.37 16.74 21.24
CA ASP A 318 38.80 16.55 22.60
C ASP A 318 38.77 15.08 23.03
N LEU A 319 39.29 14.79 24.21
CA LEU A 319 39.33 13.44 24.78
C LEU A 319 37.94 12.88 25.08
N GLY A 320 36.96 13.74 25.41
CA GLY A 320 35.58 13.34 25.67
C GLY A 320 34.91 12.78 24.40
N GLU A 321 35.07 13.46 23.27
CA GLU A 321 34.57 12.99 21.96
C GLU A 321 35.28 11.66 21.55
N LEU A 322 36.54 11.50 21.90
CA LEU A 322 37.29 10.26 21.61
C LEU A 322 36.78 9.08 22.44
N ILE A 323 36.44 9.29 23.69
CA ILE A 323 35.83 8.29 24.58
C ILE A 323 34.42 7.95 24.09
N GLU A 324 33.65 8.93 23.64
CA GLU A 324 32.32 8.69 23.04
C GLU A 324 32.45 7.82 21.77
N THR A 325 33.42 8.10 20.92
CA THR A 325 33.74 7.29 19.74
C THR A 325 34.08 5.85 20.11
N TYR A 326 34.87 5.64 21.17
CA TYR A 326 35.15 4.30 21.69
C TYR A 326 33.89 3.55 22.11
N HIS A 327 32.96 4.23 22.80
CA HIS A 327 31.69 3.61 23.19
C HIS A 327 30.79 3.28 22.00
N GLN A 328 30.73 4.15 21.01
CA GLN A 328 29.97 3.92 19.77
C GLN A 328 30.52 2.72 18.99
N LEU A 329 31.84 2.61 18.85
CA LEU A 329 32.48 1.47 18.19
C LEU A 329 32.22 0.16 18.95
N LYS A 330 32.25 0.19 20.29
CA LYS A 330 31.95 -0.96 21.12
C LYS A 330 30.51 -1.45 20.94
N GLU A 331 29.56 -0.52 20.88
CA GLU A 331 28.14 -0.83 20.65
C GLU A 331 27.92 -1.41 19.25
N GLN A 332 28.51 -0.82 18.21
CA GLN A 332 28.43 -1.32 16.84
C GLN A 332 28.99 -2.75 16.72
N LEU A 333 30.13 -3.04 17.32
CA LEU A 333 30.72 -4.38 17.31
C LEU A 333 29.88 -5.40 18.09
N SER A 334 29.29 -4.99 19.22
CA SER A 334 28.36 -5.84 19.97
C SER A 334 27.13 -6.22 19.16
N HIS A 335 26.59 -5.29 18.38
CA HIS A 335 25.49 -5.58 17.45
C HIS A 335 25.88 -6.55 16.34
N ILE A 336 27.10 -6.46 15.82
CA ILE A 336 27.62 -7.41 14.83
C ILE A 336 27.79 -8.81 15.44
N ASP A 337 28.36 -8.91 16.64
CA ASP A 337 28.62 -10.19 17.31
C ASP A 337 27.33 -10.94 17.71
N HIS A 338 26.21 -10.23 18.02
CA HIS A 338 24.92 -10.84 18.35
C HIS A 338 24.01 -11.06 17.12
N SER A 339 24.37 -10.51 15.98
CA SER A 339 23.52 -10.56 14.77
C SER A 339 23.28 -11.97 14.24
N ASP A 340 24.21 -12.90 14.46
CA ASP A 340 24.08 -14.29 14.01
C ASP A 340 23.00 -15.04 14.83
N GLU A 341 22.85 -14.77 16.12
CA GLU A 341 21.79 -15.33 16.97
C GLU A 341 20.42 -14.78 16.58
N ASP A 342 20.33 -13.48 16.28
CA ASP A 342 19.09 -12.84 15.83
C ASP A 342 18.65 -13.36 14.45
N VAL A 343 19.60 -13.60 13.55
CA VAL A 343 19.33 -14.22 12.24
C VAL A 343 18.81 -15.64 12.42
N GLU A 344 19.44 -16.47 13.24
CA GLU A 344 19.02 -17.85 13.49
C GLU A 344 17.61 -17.91 14.10
N ALA A 345 17.31 -17.05 15.07
CA ALA A 345 15.97 -16.95 15.66
C ALA A 345 14.92 -16.56 14.64
N LEU A 346 15.23 -15.57 13.78
CA LEU A 346 14.31 -15.10 12.74
C LEU A 346 14.15 -16.12 11.61
N GLU A 347 15.18 -16.89 11.26
CA GLU A 347 15.10 -18.01 10.30
C GLU A 347 14.19 -19.13 10.82
N GLN A 348 14.25 -19.45 12.10
CA GLN A 348 13.36 -20.42 12.73
C GLN A 348 11.90 -19.92 12.70
N GLU A 349 11.67 -18.64 13.02
CA GLU A 349 10.33 -18.03 12.93
C GLU A 349 9.78 -18.07 11.49
N VAL A 350 10.58 -17.66 10.50
CA VAL A 350 10.22 -17.70 9.08
C VAL A 350 9.86 -19.12 8.64
N THR A 351 10.64 -20.11 9.07
CA THR A 351 10.39 -21.53 8.75
C THR A 351 9.06 -22.00 9.32
N GLN A 352 8.77 -21.71 10.59
CA GLN A 352 7.50 -22.09 11.24
C GLN A 352 6.30 -21.41 10.58
N LEU A 353 6.41 -20.12 10.24
CA LEU A 353 5.37 -19.38 9.56
C LEU A 353 5.13 -19.89 8.13
N LEU A 354 6.20 -20.27 7.42
CA LEU A 354 6.11 -20.90 6.11
C LEU A 354 5.40 -22.24 6.17
N GLU A 355 5.75 -23.11 7.12
CA GLU A 355 5.08 -24.40 7.32
C GLU A 355 3.59 -24.21 7.63
N LYS A 356 3.23 -23.24 8.46
CA LYS A 356 1.85 -22.87 8.77
C LYS A 356 1.11 -22.44 7.51
N ALA A 357 1.70 -21.55 6.70
CA ALA A 357 1.11 -21.09 5.45
C ALA A 357 0.96 -22.23 4.43
N GLN A 358 1.96 -23.10 4.29
CA GLN A 358 1.91 -24.28 3.43
C GLN A 358 0.81 -25.27 3.84
N LYS A 359 0.63 -25.50 5.14
CA LYS A 359 -0.45 -26.36 5.65
C LYS A 359 -1.81 -25.80 5.25
N GLN A 360 -2.04 -24.51 5.47
CA GLN A 360 -3.30 -23.86 5.12
C GLN A 360 -3.53 -23.79 3.60
N ALA A 361 -2.47 -23.60 2.80
CA ALA A 361 -2.54 -23.69 1.35
C ALA A 361 -3.00 -25.08 0.90
N LYS A 362 -2.48 -26.17 1.47
CA LYS A 362 -2.90 -27.53 1.18
C LYS A 362 -4.37 -27.79 1.56
N GLU A 363 -4.84 -27.19 2.65
CA GLU A 363 -6.27 -27.25 3.03
C GLU A 363 -7.14 -26.56 1.98
N LEU A 364 -6.74 -25.38 1.48
CA LEU A 364 -7.40 -24.68 0.38
C LEU A 364 -7.41 -25.53 -0.90
N THR A 365 -6.28 -26.09 -1.29
CA THR A 365 -6.17 -26.96 -2.47
C THR A 365 -7.16 -28.14 -2.39
N ALA A 366 -7.30 -28.76 -1.22
CA ALA A 366 -8.22 -29.86 -1.03
C ALA A 366 -9.70 -29.44 -1.18
N ILE A 367 -10.06 -28.26 -0.68
CA ILE A 367 -11.40 -27.69 -0.81
C ILE A 367 -11.66 -27.30 -2.27
N ARG A 368 -10.74 -26.60 -2.91
CA ARG A 368 -10.78 -26.20 -4.33
C ARG A 368 -10.91 -27.40 -5.26
N THR A 369 -10.19 -28.49 -4.98
CA THR A 369 -10.28 -29.75 -5.76
C THR A 369 -11.69 -30.35 -5.71
N LYS A 370 -12.35 -30.32 -4.55
CA LYS A 370 -13.73 -30.78 -4.42
C LYS A 370 -14.71 -29.85 -5.16
N ALA A 371 -14.53 -28.54 -5.02
CA ALA A 371 -15.34 -27.55 -5.72
C ALA A 371 -15.16 -27.66 -7.25
N ALA A 372 -13.93 -27.83 -7.72
CA ALA A 372 -13.64 -28.02 -9.15
C ALA A 372 -14.43 -29.20 -9.75
N LYS A 373 -14.50 -30.33 -9.09
CA LYS A 373 -15.31 -31.47 -9.54
C LYS A 373 -16.80 -31.15 -9.61
N LYS A 374 -17.32 -30.40 -8.63
CA LYS A 374 -18.71 -29.95 -8.64
C LYS A 374 -18.97 -29.01 -9.84
N VAL A 375 -18.04 -28.07 -10.09
CA VAL A 375 -18.12 -27.18 -11.26
C VAL A 375 -18.10 -27.97 -12.56
N GLU A 376 -17.21 -28.97 -12.71
CA GLU A 376 -17.12 -29.82 -13.91
C GLU A 376 -18.43 -30.52 -14.21
N GLU A 377 -19.05 -31.12 -13.21
CA GLU A 377 -20.34 -31.86 -13.34
C GLU A 377 -21.49 -30.91 -13.69
N GLU A 378 -21.60 -29.79 -12.98
CA GLU A 378 -22.66 -28.80 -13.21
C GLU A 378 -22.53 -28.13 -14.58
N MET A 379 -21.32 -27.78 -14.99
CA MET A 379 -21.06 -27.23 -16.32
C MET A 379 -21.45 -28.21 -17.42
N LYS A 380 -21.16 -29.49 -17.27
CA LYS A 380 -21.59 -30.50 -18.23
C LYS A 380 -23.12 -30.59 -18.34
N GLN A 381 -23.81 -30.56 -17.21
CA GLN A 381 -25.28 -30.61 -17.17
C GLN A 381 -25.91 -29.39 -17.84
N ARG A 382 -25.32 -28.20 -17.69
CA ARG A 382 -25.80 -26.93 -18.26
C ARG A 382 -25.47 -26.79 -19.75
N LEU A 383 -24.32 -27.27 -20.19
CA LEU A 383 -23.85 -27.09 -21.57
C LEU A 383 -24.48 -28.08 -22.57
N ILE A 384 -24.84 -29.28 -22.14
CA ILE A 384 -25.53 -30.25 -23.00
C ILE A 384 -26.83 -29.67 -23.61
N PRO A 385 -27.77 -29.11 -22.80
CA PRO A 385 -28.99 -28.49 -23.34
C PRO A 385 -28.74 -27.26 -24.21
N LEU A 386 -27.60 -26.61 -24.02
CA LEU A 386 -27.16 -25.45 -24.81
C LEU A 386 -26.49 -25.83 -26.14
N GLY A 387 -26.71 -27.08 -26.62
CA GLY A 387 -26.26 -27.51 -27.94
C GLY A 387 -24.80 -27.97 -28.01
N ILE A 388 -24.24 -28.41 -26.86
CA ILE A 388 -22.89 -29.01 -26.81
C ILE A 388 -22.98 -30.42 -26.21
N PRO A 389 -23.56 -31.37 -26.95
CA PRO A 389 -23.91 -32.71 -26.40
C PRO A 389 -22.67 -33.55 -26.02
N ASN A 390 -21.52 -33.28 -26.61
CA ASN A 390 -20.27 -33.99 -26.38
C ASN A 390 -19.27 -33.16 -25.58
N VAL A 391 -19.75 -32.20 -24.80
CA VAL A 391 -18.91 -31.33 -23.99
C VAL A 391 -18.01 -32.13 -23.03
N ARG A 392 -16.76 -31.76 -22.99
CA ARG A 392 -15.83 -32.11 -21.93
C ARG A 392 -15.34 -30.82 -21.31
N PHE A 393 -15.55 -30.70 -20.04
CA PHE A 393 -15.10 -29.57 -19.23
C PHE A 393 -14.32 -30.14 -18.05
N SER A 394 -13.12 -29.65 -17.83
CA SER A 394 -12.26 -30.08 -16.73
C SER A 394 -11.52 -28.89 -16.15
N ILE A 395 -11.25 -28.93 -14.86
CA ILE A 395 -10.52 -27.91 -14.14
C ILE A 395 -9.21 -28.48 -13.66
N SER A 396 -8.11 -27.97 -14.20
CA SER A 396 -6.77 -28.33 -13.76
C SER A 396 -6.32 -27.40 -12.63
N LEU A 397 -5.95 -28.01 -11.49
CA LEU A 397 -5.26 -27.32 -10.41
C LEU A 397 -3.79 -27.76 -10.45
N THR A 398 -2.88 -26.82 -10.65
CA THR A 398 -1.44 -27.06 -10.62
C THR A 398 -0.80 -26.20 -9.55
N GLU A 399 0.24 -26.71 -8.93
CA GLU A 399 0.95 -26.00 -7.87
C GLU A 399 1.70 -24.80 -8.42
N LYS A 400 1.64 -23.68 -7.71
CA LYS A 400 2.44 -22.45 -7.94
C LYS A 400 3.11 -22.01 -6.64
N PRO A 401 4.15 -21.15 -6.70
CA PRO A 401 4.68 -20.52 -5.49
C PRO A 401 3.59 -19.85 -4.67
N LEU A 402 3.70 -19.96 -3.34
CA LEU A 402 2.73 -19.35 -2.43
C LEU A 402 2.63 -17.83 -2.68
N CYS A 403 1.41 -17.36 -2.81
CA CYS A 403 1.09 -15.95 -2.95
C CYS A 403 -0.16 -15.61 -2.13
N HIS A 404 -0.67 -14.39 -2.22
CA HIS A 404 -1.78 -13.91 -1.38
C HIS A 404 -3.07 -14.74 -1.52
N ASP A 405 -3.29 -15.41 -2.66
CA ASP A 405 -4.49 -16.19 -2.98
C ASP A 405 -4.31 -17.71 -2.85
N GLY A 406 -3.15 -18.18 -2.38
CA GLY A 406 -2.86 -19.61 -2.20
C GLY A 406 -1.66 -20.10 -3.00
N GLY A 407 -1.58 -21.42 -3.11
CA GLY A 407 -0.55 -22.14 -3.89
C GLY A 407 -1.08 -22.80 -5.16
N ASP A 408 -2.32 -22.46 -5.61
CA ASP A 408 -2.98 -23.11 -6.73
C ASP A 408 -3.07 -22.19 -7.95
N LYS A 409 -2.65 -22.71 -9.10
CA LYS A 409 -2.98 -22.17 -10.41
C LYS A 409 -4.15 -22.97 -10.98
N VAL A 410 -5.26 -22.28 -11.27
CA VAL A 410 -6.47 -22.87 -11.83
C VAL A 410 -6.53 -22.63 -13.32
N SER A 411 -6.82 -23.68 -14.09
CA SER A 411 -7.01 -23.59 -15.54
C SER A 411 -8.26 -24.36 -15.98
N PHE A 412 -9.20 -23.66 -16.64
CA PHE A 412 -10.40 -24.26 -17.22
C PHE A 412 -10.06 -24.83 -18.59
N LEU A 413 -10.28 -26.14 -18.73
CA LEU A 413 -10.06 -26.89 -19.95
C LEU A 413 -11.41 -27.26 -20.57
N PHE A 414 -11.55 -27.07 -21.86
CA PHE A 414 -12.79 -27.30 -22.58
C PHE A 414 -12.56 -28.00 -23.91
N SER A 415 -13.52 -28.82 -24.30
CA SER A 415 -13.66 -29.35 -25.64
C SER A 415 -15.14 -29.58 -25.96
N ALA A 416 -15.61 -29.09 -27.10
CA ALA A 416 -16.98 -29.26 -27.58
C ALA A 416 -17.22 -30.67 -28.18
N ASN A 417 -16.16 -31.38 -28.59
CA ASN A 417 -16.22 -32.63 -29.33
C ASN A 417 -15.41 -33.75 -28.67
N LYS A 418 -15.80 -35.00 -28.88
CA LYS A 418 -15.08 -36.17 -28.35
C LYS A 418 -13.69 -36.34 -28.97
N SER A 419 -13.51 -35.93 -30.23
CA SER A 419 -12.29 -36.11 -31.00
C SER A 419 -11.24 -35.02 -30.79
N THR A 420 -11.65 -33.84 -30.28
CA THR A 420 -10.74 -32.72 -30.03
C THR A 420 -10.13 -32.83 -28.64
N PRO A 421 -8.83 -32.67 -28.44
CA PRO A 421 -8.24 -32.70 -27.09
C PRO A 421 -8.81 -31.59 -26.20
N LEU A 422 -8.77 -31.80 -24.90
CA LEU A 422 -9.03 -30.71 -23.93
C LEU A 422 -7.95 -29.64 -24.09
N GLN A 423 -8.37 -28.40 -24.21
CA GLN A 423 -7.46 -27.25 -24.32
C GLN A 423 -7.99 -26.10 -23.44
N PRO A 424 -7.13 -25.18 -23.05
CA PRO A 424 -7.56 -24.02 -22.28
C PRO A 424 -8.73 -23.31 -22.96
N VAL A 425 -9.75 -22.90 -22.20
CA VAL A 425 -10.94 -22.18 -22.71
C VAL A 425 -10.52 -20.95 -23.52
N THR A 426 -9.36 -20.38 -23.23
CA THR A 426 -8.77 -19.24 -23.95
C THR A 426 -8.42 -19.51 -25.41
N GLN A 427 -8.23 -20.79 -25.76
CA GLN A 427 -7.83 -21.24 -27.12
C GLN A 427 -9.02 -21.76 -27.93
N VAL A 428 -10.22 -21.68 -27.38
CA VAL A 428 -11.44 -22.14 -28.08
C VAL A 428 -11.77 -21.15 -29.20
N ALA A 429 -11.94 -21.68 -30.41
CA ALA A 429 -12.09 -20.87 -31.62
C ALA A 429 -13.52 -20.29 -31.82
N SER A 430 -14.56 -20.87 -31.18
CA SER A 430 -15.95 -20.46 -31.38
C SER A 430 -16.43 -19.47 -30.31
N GLY A 431 -16.68 -18.23 -30.71
CA GLY A 431 -17.25 -17.19 -29.83
C GLY A 431 -18.60 -17.58 -29.22
N GLY A 432 -19.45 -18.27 -29.98
CA GLY A 432 -20.74 -18.75 -29.48
C GLY A 432 -20.63 -19.88 -28.42
N GLU A 433 -19.59 -20.74 -28.51
CA GLU A 433 -19.34 -21.75 -27.48
C GLU A 433 -18.84 -21.11 -26.19
N ILE A 434 -17.93 -20.15 -26.30
CA ILE A 434 -17.42 -19.38 -25.15
C ILE A 434 -18.57 -18.62 -24.46
N ALA A 435 -19.47 -18.00 -25.22
CA ALA A 435 -20.62 -17.28 -24.67
C ALA A 435 -21.53 -18.22 -23.86
N ARG A 436 -21.78 -19.45 -24.35
CA ARG A 436 -22.56 -20.46 -23.61
C ARG A 436 -21.85 -20.96 -22.35
N VAL A 437 -20.53 -21.16 -22.42
CA VAL A 437 -19.69 -21.48 -21.24
C VAL A 437 -19.81 -20.36 -20.20
N MET A 438 -19.67 -19.09 -20.61
CA MET A 438 -19.80 -17.96 -19.72
C MET A 438 -21.18 -17.83 -19.10
N LEU A 439 -22.26 -17.97 -19.91
CA LEU A 439 -23.63 -17.94 -19.39
C LEU A 439 -23.82 -19.03 -18.32
N SER A 440 -23.33 -20.25 -18.59
CA SER A 440 -23.42 -21.36 -17.66
C SER A 440 -22.65 -21.13 -16.36
N LEU A 441 -21.43 -20.60 -16.45
CA LEU A 441 -20.62 -20.21 -15.29
C LEU A 441 -21.29 -19.10 -14.47
N LYS A 442 -21.77 -18.04 -15.12
CA LYS A 442 -22.47 -16.94 -14.46
C LYS A 442 -23.76 -17.42 -13.76
N ALA A 443 -24.52 -18.29 -14.40
CA ALA A 443 -25.71 -18.88 -13.79
C ALA A 443 -25.36 -19.71 -12.54
N MET A 444 -24.28 -20.47 -12.59
CA MET A 444 -23.81 -21.29 -11.47
C MET A 444 -23.34 -20.44 -10.28
N ILE A 445 -22.50 -19.42 -10.53
CA ILE A 445 -22.01 -18.55 -9.46
C ILE A 445 -23.06 -17.54 -9.00
N SER A 446 -24.08 -17.26 -9.82
CA SER A 446 -25.13 -16.30 -9.45
C SER A 446 -25.85 -16.67 -8.16
N GLY A 447 -25.93 -17.95 -7.79
CA GLY A 447 -26.45 -18.41 -6.49
C GLY A 447 -25.65 -17.95 -5.29
N ALA A 448 -24.34 -17.74 -5.42
CA ALA A 448 -23.41 -17.43 -4.34
C ALA A 448 -22.98 -15.95 -4.32
N VAL A 449 -22.95 -15.26 -5.46
CA VAL A 449 -22.55 -13.85 -5.55
C VAL A 449 -23.78 -12.97 -5.60
N LYS A 450 -23.89 -12.03 -4.67
CA LYS A 450 -25.01 -11.06 -4.62
C LYS A 450 -24.71 -9.84 -5.51
N LEU A 451 -24.74 -10.01 -6.85
CA LEU A 451 -24.66 -8.90 -7.79
C LEU A 451 -26.07 -8.38 -8.11
N PRO A 452 -26.34 -7.08 -7.94
CA PRO A 452 -27.66 -6.51 -8.17
C PRO A 452 -28.18 -6.62 -9.61
N THR A 453 -27.31 -6.39 -10.59
CA THR A 453 -27.71 -6.33 -12.02
C THR A 453 -26.68 -7.04 -12.90
N ILE A 454 -27.15 -7.89 -13.81
CA ILE A 454 -26.33 -8.55 -14.82
C ILE A 454 -26.85 -8.16 -16.19
N ILE A 455 -25.98 -7.72 -17.09
CA ILE A 455 -26.33 -7.31 -18.45
C ILE A 455 -25.61 -8.24 -19.43
N PHE A 456 -26.39 -8.92 -20.28
CA PHE A 456 -25.88 -9.75 -21.36
C PHE A 456 -26.01 -9.00 -22.70
N ASP A 457 -24.90 -8.75 -23.38
CA ASP A 457 -24.83 -8.06 -24.64
C ASP A 457 -24.49 -9.02 -25.79
N GLU A 458 -25.48 -9.30 -26.64
CA GLU A 458 -25.35 -10.12 -27.85
C GLU A 458 -24.65 -11.47 -27.65
N ILE A 459 -24.92 -12.13 -26.51
CA ILE A 459 -24.34 -13.46 -26.22
C ILE A 459 -25.01 -14.59 -27.00
N ASP A 460 -26.09 -14.27 -27.73
CA ASP A 460 -26.91 -15.16 -28.54
C ASP A 460 -26.41 -15.29 -29.99
N THR A 461 -25.21 -14.77 -30.30
CA THR A 461 -24.62 -14.87 -31.64
C THR A 461 -24.34 -16.33 -32.01
N GLY A 462 -24.82 -16.76 -33.18
CA GLY A 462 -24.61 -18.10 -33.71
C GLY A 462 -25.47 -19.20 -33.11
N VAL A 463 -26.53 -18.83 -32.37
CA VAL A 463 -27.53 -19.77 -31.86
C VAL A 463 -28.91 -19.50 -32.46
N SER A 464 -29.79 -20.49 -32.43
CA SER A 464 -31.18 -20.33 -32.92
C SER A 464 -32.11 -21.37 -32.29
N GLY A 465 -33.42 -21.18 -32.42
CA GLY A 465 -34.46 -22.13 -32.04
C GLY A 465 -34.37 -22.58 -30.57
N LYS A 466 -34.34 -23.88 -30.35
CA LYS A 466 -34.35 -24.48 -29.01
C LYS A 466 -33.17 -24.08 -28.11
N ILE A 467 -32.01 -23.79 -28.68
CA ILE A 467 -30.84 -23.36 -27.90
C ILE A 467 -31.08 -21.95 -27.34
N ALA A 468 -31.61 -21.04 -28.14
CA ALA A 468 -31.96 -19.68 -27.71
C ALA A 468 -33.02 -19.71 -26.58
N GLU A 469 -34.03 -20.59 -26.70
CA GLU A 469 -35.03 -20.78 -25.64
C GLU A 469 -34.40 -21.28 -24.33
N LYS A 470 -33.44 -22.24 -24.39
CA LYS A 470 -32.72 -22.69 -23.22
C LYS A 470 -31.83 -21.63 -22.60
N MET A 471 -31.17 -20.82 -23.38
CA MET A 471 -30.43 -19.65 -22.89
C MET A 471 -31.36 -18.67 -22.15
N ALA A 472 -32.52 -18.38 -22.73
CA ALA A 472 -33.50 -17.51 -22.10
C ALA A 472 -34.05 -18.09 -20.78
N GLN A 473 -34.27 -19.41 -20.69
CA GLN A 473 -34.68 -20.08 -19.46
C GLN A 473 -33.64 -19.88 -18.36
N ILE A 474 -32.36 -20.04 -18.67
CA ILE A 474 -31.27 -19.78 -17.71
C ILE A 474 -31.27 -18.31 -17.23
N MET A 475 -31.49 -17.35 -18.13
CA MET A 475 -31.57 -15.93 -17.78
C MET A 475 -32.78 -15.62 -16.89
N VAL A 476 -33.93 -16.25 -17.16
CA VAL A 476 -35.14 -16.17 -16.31
C VAL A 476 -34.85 -16.73 -14.92
N GLU A 477 -34.23 -17.94 -14.84
CA GLU A 477 -33.82 -18.53 -13.54
C GLU A 477 -32.91 -17.59 -12.76
N MET A 478 -31.93 -16.96 -13.41
CA MET A 478 -31.04 -15.99 -12.77
C MET A 478 -31.80 -14.77 -12.25
N GLY A 479 -32.82 -14.28 -12.99
CA GLY A 479 -33.66 -13.15 -12.60
C GLY A 479 -34.62 -13.44 -11.44
N ASN A 480 -35.03 -14.71 -11.23
CA ASN A 480 -35.99 -15.11 -10.20
C ASN A 480 -35.43 -15.06 -8.75
N HIS A 481 -34.11 -14.92 -8.57
CA HIS A 481 -33.47 -14.91 -7.26
C HIS A 481 -33.18 -13.49 -6.75
N GLU A 482 -34.17 -12.59 -6.76
CA GLU A 482 -34.02 -11.19 -6.33
C GLU A 482 -32.89 -10.47 -7.06
N ARG A 483 -32.78 -10.71 -8.35
CA ARG A 483 -31.78 -10.13 -9.24
C ARG A 483 -32.43 -9.52 -10.46
N GLN A 484 -31.68 -8.66 -11.09
CA GLN A 484 -32.06 -8.08 -12.36
C GLN A 484 -31.14 -8.60 -13.45
N VAL A 485 -31.72 -9.17 -14.48
CA VAL A 485 -31.01 -9.62 -15.68
C VAL A 485 -31.54 -8.84 -16.87
N LEU A 486 -30.65 -8.16 -17.57
CA LEU A 486 -30.94 -7.44 -18.82
C LEU A 486 -30.26 -8.18 -19.96
N SER A 487 -30.98 -8.54 -21.01
CA SER A 487 -30.41 -9.14 -22.22
C SER A 487 -30.64 -8.26 -23.43
N ILE A 488 -29.56 -7.84 -24.06
CA ILE A 488 -29.61 -7.22 -25.38
C ILE A 488 -29.58 -8.33 -26.42
N THR A 489 -30.66 -8.49 -27.19
CA THR A 489 -30.85 -9.64 -28.07
C THR A 489 -31.43 -9.23 -29.41
N HIS A 490 -31.17 -10.03 -30.43
CA HIS A 490 -31.80 -9.97 -31.74
C HIS A 490 -32.67 -11.22 -32.01
N LEU A 491 -32.74 -12.17 -31.04
CA LEU A 491 -33.48 -13.41 -31.17
C LEU A 491 -34.89 -13.30 -30.55
N PRO A 492 -35.97 -13.56 -31.36
CA PRO A 492 -37.33 -13.48 -30.86
C PRO A 492 -37.63 -14.48 -29.73
N GLN A 493 -36.94 -15.64 -29.69
CA GLN A 493 -37.10 -16.65 -28.62
C GLN A 493 -36.65 -16.12 -27.26
N ILE A 494 -35.57 -15.32 -27.22
CA ILE A 494 -35.08 -14.68 -25.98
C ILE A 494 -35.98 -13.49 -25.64
N ALA A 495 -36.33 -12.65 -26.64
CA ALA A 495 -37.14 -11.47 -26.44
C ALA A 495 -38.55 -11.81 -25.89
N ALA A 496 -39.14 -12.93 -26.32
CA ALA A 496 -40.44 -13.36 -25.84
C ALA A 496 -40.45 -13.77 -24.35
N MET A 497 -39.33 -14.23 -23.78
CA MET A 497 -39.25 -14.71 -22.41
C MET A 497 -38.97 -13.61 -21.37
N GLY A 498 -38.63 -12.39 -21.80
CA GLY A 498 -38.49 -11.26 -20.90
C GLY A 498 -39.80 -10.87 -20.24
N SER A 499 -39.81 -10.59 -18.94
CA SER A 499 -40.98 -10.02 -18.25
C SER A 499 -41.25 -8.59 -18.66
N HIS A 500 -40.22 -7.83 -18.97
CA HIS A 500 -40.25 -6.48 -19.51
C HIS A 500 -39.47 -6.43 -20.82
N HIS A 501 -39.97 -5.64 -21.76
CA HIS A 501 -39.40 -5.55 -23.10
C HIS A 501 -39.22 -4.09 -23.48
N TYR A 502 -37.97 -3.70 -23.72
CA TYR A 502 -37.59 -2.38 -24.15
C TYR A 502 -37.17 -2.42 -25.61
N LYS A 503 -37.66 -1.43 -26.42
CA LYS A 503 -37.24 -1.27 -27.81
C LYS A 503 -36.38 -0.02 -27.98
N VAL A 504 -35.22 -0.20 -28.60
CA VAL A 504 -34.35 0.90 -29.03
C VAL A 504 -34.62 1.16 -30.52
N SER A 505 -34.99 2.39 -30.86
CA SER A 505 -35.28 2.83 -32.22
C SER A 505 -34.48 4.09 -32.57
N LYS A 506 -34.22 4.26 -33.85
CA LYS A 506 -33.73 5.52 -34.43
C LYS A 506 -34.88 6.31 -35.01
N GLU A 507 -34.85 7.61 -34.79
CA GLU A 507 -35.79 8.56 -35.36
C GLU A 507 -34.99 9.64 -36.08
N GLU A 508 -35.32 9.88 -37.35
CA GLU A 508 -34.75 10.97 -38.12
C GLU A 508 -35.51 12.24 -37.82
N THR A 509 -34.82 13.29 -37.39
CA THR A 509 -35.37 14.60 -37.10
C THR A 509 -34.66 15.65 -37.93
N ASP A 510 -35.24 16.85 -38.04
CA ASP A 510 -34.62 17.98 -38.76
C ASP A 510 -33.21 18.34 -38.24
N ASN A 511 -32.90 17.96 -37.00
CA ASN A 511 -31.60 18.19 -36.33
C ASN A 511 -30.67 16.96 -36.35
N GLY A 512 -30.99 15.92 -37.12
CA GLY A 512 -30.22 14.67 -37.22
C GLY A 512 -30.89 13.47 -36.57
N THR A 513 -30.20 12.34 -36.60
CA THR A 513 -30.69 11.07 -36.03
C THR A 513 -30.64 11.07 -34.53
N ILE A 514 -31.73 10.70 -33.88
CA ILE A 514 -31.81 10.50 -32.42
C ILE A 514 -32.15 9.04 -32.10
N SER A 515 -31.57 8.53 -30.98
CA SER A 515 -31.93 7.21 -30.45
C SER A 515 -32.88 7.37 -29.27
N ARG A 516 -33.94 6.57 -29.28
CA ARG A 516 -34.93 6.48 -28.19
C ARG A 516 -35.01 5.06 -27.67
N MET A 517 -35.35 4.92 -26.41
CA MET A 517 -35.64 3.64 -25.75
C MET A 517 -37.01 3.76 -25.08
N THR A 518 -37.90 2.82 -25.36
CA THR A 518 -39.24 2.79 -24.78
C THR A 518 -39.57 1.39 -24.26
N GLU A 519 -40.31 1.30 -23.16
CA GLU A 519 -40.88 0.04 -22.70
C GLU A 519 -42.12 -0.26 -23.54
N LEU A 520 -42.22 -1.49 -24.03
CA LEU A 520 -43.30 -1.93 -24.89
C LEU A 520 -44.49 -2.46 -24.08
N SER A 521 -45.68 -2.02 -24.42
CA SER A 521 -46.94 -2.61 -24.00
C SER A 521 -47.08 -4.04 -24.55
N GLN A 522 -48.02 -4.82 -24.04
CA GLN A 522 -48.24 -6.21 -24.46
C GLN A 522 -48.58 -6.30 -25.98
N GLN A 523 -49.31 -5.35 -26.50
CA GLN A 523 -49.64 -5.31 -27.93
C GLN A 523 -48.41 -4.98 -28.80
N GLU A 524 -47.63 -4.00 -28.37
CA GLU A 524 -46.37 -3.62 -29.04
C GLU A 524 -45.35 -4.74 -29.01
N ARG A 525 -45.27 -5.53 -27.89
CA ARG A 525 -44.43 -6.72 -27.83
C ARG A 525 -44.77 -7.76 -28.87
N VAL A 526 -46.08 -8.06 -29.09
CA VAL A 526 -46.51 -8.99 -30.15
C VAL A 526 -46.02 -8.50 -31.49
N GLN A 527 -46.19 -7.20 -31.76
CA GLN A 527 -45.79 -6.59 -33.04
C GLN A 527 -44.28 -6.66 -33.24
N GLU A 528 -43.50 -6.30 -32.20
CA GLU A 528 -42.03 -6.34 -32.24
C GLU A 528 -41.48 -7.76 -32.45
N ILE A 529 -42.03 -8.76 -31.75
CA ILE A 529 -41.61 -10.16 -31.91
C ILE A 529 -42.02 -10.69 -33.30
N ALA A 530 -43.20 -10.31 -33.80
CA ALA A 530 -43.61 -10.64 -35.17
C ALA A 530 -42.67 -10.02 -36.20
N GLN A 531 -42.26 -8.76 -36.01
CA GLN A 531 -41.28 -8.09 -36.85
C GLN A 531 -39.91 -8.76 -36.81
N MET A 532 -39.45 -9.20 -35.63
CA MET A 532 -38.19 -9.98 -35.46
C MET A 532 -38.24 -11.32 -36.18
N LEU A 533 -39.41 -11.94 -36.33
CA LEU A 533 -39.62 -13.21 -37.02
C LEU A 533 -39.69 -13.08 -38.55
N SER A 534 -40.29 -12.02 -39.06
CA SER A 534 -40.62 -11.88 -40.49
C SER A 534 -39.86 -10.76 -41.20
N GLY A 535 -39.13 -9.91 -40.49
CA GLY A 535 -38.54 -8.70 -41.03
C GLY A 535 -39.57 -7.56 -41.18
N SER A 536 -39.45 -6.71 -42.23
CA SER A 536 -40.28 -5.51 -42.39
C SER A 536 -41.77 -5.79 -42.62
N ASP A 537 -42.10 -6.92 -43.25
CA ASP A 537 -43.47 -7.25 -43.59
C ASP A 537 -44.08 -8.24 -42.59
N VAL A 538 -44.88 -7.69 -41.66
CA VAL A 538 -45.51 -8.49 -40.61
C VAL A 538 -46.74 -9.22 -41.18
N SER A 539 -46.62 -10.51 -41.39
CA SER A 539 -47.70 -11.40 -41.83
C SER A 539 -48.59 -11.87 -40.66
N GLU A 540 -49.83 -12.30 -40.99
CA GLU A 540 -50.73 -12.93 -39.99
C GLU A 540 -50.08 -14.18 -39.32
N ALA A 541 -49.31 -14.95 -40.09
CA ALA A 541 -48.56 -16.09 -39.59
C ALA A 541 -47.48 -15.66 -38.61
N ALA A 542 -46.76 -14.59 -38.84
CA ALA A 542 -45.77 -14.04 -37.92
C ALA A 542 -46.41 -13.55 -36.61
N LEU A 543 -47.58 -12.92 -36.69
CA LEU A 543 -48.36 -12.52 -35.51
C LEU A 543 -48.84 -13.73 -34.69
N ALA A 544 -49.30 -14.78 -35.35
CA ALA A 544 -49.70 -16.02 -34.67
C ALA A 544 -48.50 -16.68 -33.95
N ASN A 545 -47.35 -16.78 -34.63
CA ASN A 545 -46.13 -17.32 -34.04
C ASN A 545 -45.61 -16.45 -32.86
N ALA A 546 -45.71 -15.12 -32.98
CA ALA A 546 -45.32 -14.18 -31.92
C ALA A 546 -46.17 -14.40 -30.66
N LYS A 547 -47.51 -14.59 -30.82
CA LYS A 547 -48.43 -14.90 -29.74
C LYS A 547 -48.09 -16.26 -29.07
N GLU A 548 -47.77 -17.27 -29.89
CA GLU A 548 -47.36 -18.58 -29.39
C GLU A 548 -46.07 -18.48 -28.56
N LEU A 549 -45.05 -17.75 -29.04
CA LEU A 549 -43.81 -17.52 -28.28
C LEU A 549 -44.05 -16.78 -26.97
N LEU A 550 -44.96 -15.81 -26.98
CA LEU A 550 -45.36 -15.03 -25.80
C LEU A 550 -46.30 -15.81 -24.87
N ARG A 551 -46.83 -17.00 -25.31
CA ARG A 551 -47.81 -17.83 -24.57
C ARG A 551 -49.10 -17.09 -24.23
N ILE A 552 -49.61 -16.29 -25.17
CA ILE A 552 -50.83 -15.48 -25.07
C ILE A 552 -51.77 -15.74 -26.23
#